data_cdba21624c36e45c5f3c45fc9bf5c900
#
_entry.id   cdba21624c36e45c5f3c45fc9bf5c900
#
_cell.length_a   1.000
_cell.length_b   1.000
_cell.length_c   1.000
_cell.angle_alpha   90.00
_cell.angle_beta   90.00
_cell.angle_gamma   90.00
#
_symmetry.space_group_name_H-M   'P 1'
#
loop_
_entity.id
_entity.type
_entity.pdbx_description
1 polymer ?
#
loop_
_entity_poly.entity_id
_entity_poly.type
_entity_poly.pdbx_seq_one_letter_code
_entity_poly.pdbx_strand_id
1 'polypeptide(L)'
;PKGTMREVRDWDTHVYHGAIPEAEETYNVIGNINEYQVTIGETTYGGREEMVDTTGILDYGSLIYIALQRSKTAREAISVMTTLAQTYGYCSEGETFTICDPNEAWIMEMMGKGPGSKGVVWVAMRIPDDAICAHANQSRIGKFDMKDKENVLYSKDVIKFARKQGWFTGKDADFSWKDAYAKPDFSGRRYCEARVWSFFNHYKDMSSYLPWALGIDENAEDMPLWIIPNRKLSVKDLEADMRDHYENTPLSLDSADMGGGIWQMPYRPTPLSFTVDGKKYFNERPTSTQQTGCLLYQSPSPR
;
A
#
# COMPACT_ATOMS: atom_id res chain seq x y z
N PRO A 1 -17.79 2.95 -26.76
CA PRO A 1 -19.13 3.18 -27.30
C PRO A 1 -20.19 2.85 -26.24
N LYS A 2 -21.22 3.66 -26.18
CA LYS A 2 -22.30 3.52 -25.18
C LYS A 2 -22.90 2.10 -25.21
N GLY A 3 -22.92 1.43 -24.05
CA GLY A 3 -23.48 0.08 -23.90
C GLY A 3 -22.52 -1.08 -24.16
N THR A 4 -21.22 -0.82 -24.37
CA THR A 4 -20.24 -1.92 -24.43
C THR A 4 -19.86 -2.36 -23.02
N MET A 5 -19.52 -3.67 -22.92
CA MET A 5 -19.01 -4.25 -21.68
C MET A 5 -17.50 -4.41 -21.82
N ARG A 6 -16.79 -4.11 -20.74
CA ARG A 6 -15.36 -4.37 -20.59
C ARG A 6 -15.17 -5.68 -19.86
N GLU A 7 -14.46 -6.60 -20.46
CA GLU A 7 -13.98 -7.80 -19.75
C GLU A 7 -12.95 -7.38 -18.68
N VAL A 8 -13.08 -7.98 -17.52
CA VAL A 8 -12.13 -7.86 -16.43
C VAL A 8 -11.45 -9.22 -16.26
N ARG A 9 -10.15 -9.20 -16.32
CA ARG A 9 -9.28 -10.34 -16.10
C ARG A 9 -8.33 -10.01 -15.00
N ASP A 10 -8.02 -11.01 -14.18
CA ASP A 10 -7.01 -10.89 -13.14
C ASP A 10 -5.71 -10.34 -13.73
N TRP A 11 -5.15 -9.33 -13.05
CA TRP A 11 -3.99 -8.61 -13.56
C TRP A 11 -2.75 -9.49 -13.74
N ASP A 12 -2.55 -10.43 -12.83
CA ASP A 12 -1.36 -11.29 -12.81
C ASP A 12 -1.54 -12.57 -13.61
N THR A 13 -2.71 -13.22 -13.47
CA THR A 13 -2.98 -14.54 -14.05
C THR A 13 -3.75 -14.51 -15.37
N HIS A 14 -4.34 -13.37 -15.72
CA HIS A 14 -5.23 -13.16 -16.87
C HIS A 14 -6.51 -14.01 -16.85
N VAL A 15 -6.85 -14.63 -15.74
CA VAL A 15 -8.10 -15.37 -15.57
C VAL A 15 -9.29 -14.42 -15.68
N TYR A 16 -10.31 -14.80 -16.41
CA TYR A 16 -11.52 -14.00 -16.56
C TYR A 16 -12.34 -13.98 -15.27
N HIS A 17 -12.62 -12.80 -14.75
CA HIS A 17 -13.42 -12.59 -13.54
C HIS A 17 -14.85 -12.12 -13.83
N GLY A 18 -15.10 -11.49 -14.99
CA GLY A 18 -16.41 -10.95 -15.31
C GLY A 18 -16.34 -9.77 -16.29
N ALA A 19 -17.41 -9.00 -16.34
CA ALA A 19 -17.47 -7.81 -17.17
C ALA A 19 -18.21 -6.68 -16.44
N ILE A 20 -17.77 -5.46 -16.70
CA ILE A 20 -18.38 -4.23 -16.18
C ILE A 20 -18.74 -3.30 -17.35
N PRO A 21 -19.69 -2.35 -17.17
CA PRO A 21 -19.94 -1.35 -18.19
C PRO A 21 -18.71 -0.52 -18.52
N GLU A 22 -18.43 -0.34 -19.81
CA GLU A 22 -17.36 0.56 -20.24
C GLU A 22 -17.80 2.02 -20.06
N ALA A 23 -16.85 2.89 -19.74
CA ALA A 23 -17.11 4.33 -19.70
C ALA A 23 -17.38 4.89 -21.12
N GLU A 24 -18.13 5.97 -21.21
CA GLU A 24 -18.38 6.64 -22.50
C GLU A 24 -17.08 7.23 -23.08
N GLU A 25 -16.19 7.69 -22.19
CA GLU A 25 -14.88 8.24 -22.49
C GLU A 25 -13.85 7.62 -21.55
N THR A 26 -12.68 7.31 -22.06
CA THR A 26 -11.54 6.81 -21.28
C THR A 26 -10.30 7.62 -21.62
N TYR A 27 -9.44 7.81 -20.61
CA TYR A 27 -8.21 8.56 -20.72
C TYR A 27 -7.02 7.65 -21.05
N ASN A 28 -6.00 8.23 -21.69
CA ASN A 28 -4.77 7.51 -22.00
C ASN A 28 -3.99 7.22 -20.72
N VAL A 29 -3.50 5.98 -20.59
CA VAL A 29 -2.74 5.49 -19.45
C VAL A 29 -1.43 4.91 -19.93
N ILE A 30 -0.33 5.27 -19.26
CA ILE A 30 1.00 4.68 -19.46
C ILE A 30 1.51 4.23 -18.10
N GLY A 31 1.69 2.91 -17.91
CA GLY A 31 2.01 2.35 -16.60
C GLY A 31 0.96 2.77 -15.57
N ASN A 32 1.39 3.44 -14.52
CA ASN A 32 0.55 3.85 -13.41
C ASN A 32 0.18 5.35 -13.42
N ILE A 33 0.25 6.02 -14.58
CA ILE A 33 -0.09 7.43 -14.73
C ILE A 33 -0.98 7.66 -15.97
N ASN A 34 -1.92 8.59 -15.87
CA ASN A 34 -2.76 9.00 -16.99
C ASN A 34 -2.39 10.38 -17.54
N GLU A 35 -3.03 10.80 -18.63
CA GLU A 35 -2.78 12.09 -19.31
C GLU A 35 -3.12 13.33 -18.47
N TYR A 36 -3.89 13.18 -17.39
CA TYR A 36 -4.15 14.22 -16.39
C TYR A 36 -3.16 14.21 -15.23
N GLN A 37 -2.10 13.39 -15.31
CA GLN A 37 -1.08 13.23 -14.28
C GLN A 37 -1.64 12.61 -12.97
N VAL A 38 -2.79 11.94 -13.03
CA VAL A 38 -3.22 11.10 -11.92
C VAL A 38 -2.33 9.86 -11.91
N THR A 39 -1.75 9.58 -10.75
CA THR A 39 -0.84 8.44 -10.54
C THR A 39 -1.36 7.58 -9.41
N ILE A 40 -1.35 6.26 -9.59
CA ILE A 40 -1.75 5.30 -8.56
C ILE A 40 -0.64 4.26 -8.41
N GLY A 41 -0.02 4.21 -7.22
CA GLY A 41 0.88 3.14 -6.80
C GLY A 41 0.22 2.28 -5.72
N GLU A 42 0.76 1.08 -5.48
CA GLU A 42 0.17 0.17 -4.49
C GLU A 42 1.22 -0.68 -3.76
N THR A 43 0.80 -1.25 -2.64
CA THR A 43 1.41 -2.43 -2.02
C THR A 43 0.34 -3.28 -1.38
N THR A 44 0.34 -4.57 -1.69
CA THR A 44 -0.51 -5.56 -1.04
C THR A 44 -0.05 -5.79 0.40
N TYR A 45 -0.99 -5.81 1.34
CA TYR A 45 -0.80 -6.31 2.70
C TYR A 45 -1.82 -7.43 2.97
N GLY A 46 -1.46 -8.44 3.77
CA GLY A 46 -2.36 -9.57 3.98
C GLY A 46 -3.66 -9.14 4.65
N GLY A 47 -3.57 -8.68 5.88
CA GLY A 47 -4.75 -8.36 6.69
C GLY A 47 -5.51 -9.62 7.09
N ARG A 48 -6.83 -9.51 7.20
CA ARG A 48 -7.71 -10.62 7.57
C ARG A 48 -8.07 -11.45 6.34
N GLU A 49 -7.58 -12.69 6.28
CA GLU A 49 -7.83 -13.62 5.16
C GLU A 49 -9.33 -13.82 4.88
N GLU A 50 -10.16 -13.83 5.92
CA GLU A 50 -11.60 -13.97 5.81
C GLU A 50 -12.31 -12.82 5.07
N MET A 51 -11.61 -11.72 4.81
CA MET A 51 -12.13 -10.57 4.05
C MET A 51 -11.90 -10.66 2.56
N VAL A 52 -11.11 -11.61 2.06
CA VAL A 52 -10.89 -11.78 0.63
C VAL A 52 -12.17 -12.30 -0.03
N ASP A 53 -12.72 -11.54 -0.97
CA ASP A 53 -13.91 -11.96 -1.73
C ASP A 53 -13.51 -12.56 -3.09
N THR A 54 -13.22 -13.84 -3.12
CA THR A 54 -12.86 -14.57 -4.35
C THR A 54 -13.96 -14.57 -5.42
N THR A 55 -15.15 -14.06 -5.13
CA THR A 55 -16.27 -13.89 -6.07
C THR A 55 -16.35 -12.48 -6.65
N GLY A 56 -15.51 -11.58 -6.18
CA GLY A 56 -15.39 -10.21 -6.70
C GLY A 56 -14.85 -10.21 -8.13
N ILE A 57 -15.18 -9.18 -8.89
CA ILE A 57 -14.75 -9.05 -10.29
C ILE A 57 -13.41 -8.30 -10.39
N LEU A 58 -13.14 -7.37 -9.47
CA LEU A 58 -12.01 -6.45 -9.57
C LEU A 58 -10.87 -6.89 -8.66
N ASP A 59 -9.72 -7.16 -9.24
CA ASP A 59 -8.45 -7.25 -8.55
C ASP A 59 -7.79 -5.85 -8.43
N TYR A 60 -6.68 -5.76 -7.68
CA TYR A 60 -5.98 -4.50 -7.42
C TYR A 60 -5.50 -3.82 -8.72
N GLY A 61 -4.89 -4.57 -9.63
CA GLY A 61 -4.30 -4.03 -10.85
C GLY A 61 -5.35 -3.58 -11.86
N SER A 62 -6.40 -4.39 -12.07
CA SER A 62 -7.55 -3.99 -12.89
C SER A 62 -8.22 -2.75 -12.34
N LEU A 63 -8.36 -2.64 -11.01
CA LEU A 63 -8.96 -1.49 -10.36
C LEU A 63 -8.14 -0.21 -10.59
N ILE A 64 -6.81 -0.28 -10.45
CA ILE A 64 -5.89 0.84 -10.74
C ILE A 64 -6.05 1.30 -12.18
N TYR A 65 -5.93 0.36 -13.12
CA TYR A 65 -5.95 0.70 -14.54
C TYR A 65 -7.29 1.32 -14.97
N ILE A 66 -8.41 0.76 -14.50
CA ILE A 66 -9.75 1.27 -14.79
C ILE A 66 -9.95 2.65 -14.15
N ALA A 67 -9.47 2.86 -12.91
CA ALA A 67 -9.56 4.16 -12.25
C ALA A 67 -8.76 5.24 -13.00
N LEU A 68 -7.54 4.93 -13.43
CA LEU A 68 -6.73 5.84 -14.24
C LEU A 68 -7.40 6.22 -15.56
N GLN A 69 -8.12 5.29 -16.19
CA GLN A 69 -8.87 5.57 -17.41
C GLN A 69 -10.13 6.43 -17.19
N ARG A 70 -10.57 6.61 -15.94
CA ARG A 70 -11.88 7.22 -15.61
C ARG A 70 -11.78 8.42 -14.67
N SER A 71 -10.58 8.90 -14.35
CA SER A 71 -10.38 10.00 -13.40
C SER A 71 -9.44 11.08 -13.92
N LYS A 72 -9.69 12.33 -13.53
CA LYS A 72 -8.87 13.51 -13.83
C LYS A 72 -8.17 14.05 -12.57
N THR A 73 -8.57 13.61 -11.40
CA THR A 73 -8.03 14.03 -10.11
C THR A 73 -7.87 12.84 -9.18
N ALA A 74 -7.05 12.99 -8.15
CA ALA A 74 -6.88 11.97 -7.11
C ALA A 74 -8.20 11.63 -6.41
N ARG A 75 -9.03 12.63 -6.11
CA ARG A 75 -10.35 12.41 -5.49
C ARG A 75 -11.32 11.68 -6.41
N GLU A 76 -11.32 11.98 -7.70
CA GLU A 76 -12.10 11.22 -8.67
C GLU A 76 -11.62 9.76 -8.73
N ALA A 77 -10.31 9.52 -8.73
CA ALA A 77 -9.76 8.17 -8.70
C ALA A 77 -10.23 7.39 -7.47
N ILE A 78 -10.14 7.96 -6.27
CA ILE A 78 -10.66 7.37 -5.03
C ILE A 78 -12.17 7.04 -5.18
N SER A 79 -12.94 7.96 -5.71
CA SER A 79 -14.39 7.77 -5.92
C SER A 79 -14.69 6.65 -6.92
N VAL A 80 -13.96 6.59 -8.02
CA VAL A 80 -14.10 5.54 -9.05
C VAL A 80 -13.74 4.18 -8.46
N MET A 81 -12.56 4.06 -7.83
CA MET A 81 -12.09 2.81 -7.23
C MET A 81 -13.09 2.26 -6.22
N THR A 82 -13.50 3.09 -5.27
CA THR A 82 -14.39 2.66 -4.18
C THR A 82 -15.80 2.35 -4.67
N THR A 83 -16.31 3.09 -5.67
CA THR A 83 -17.63 2.83 -6.28
C THR A 83 -17.63 1.53 -7.07
N LEU A 84 -16.60 1.28 -7.85
CA LEU A 84 -16.46 0.05 -8.64
C LEU A 84 -16.31 -1.17 -7.73
N ALA A 85 -15.41 -1.11 -6.74
CA ALA A 85 -15.21 -2.18 -5.79
C ALA A 85 -16.46 -2.46 -4.94
N GLN A 86 -17.21 -1.41 -4.56
CA GLN A 86 -18.48 -1.54 -3.85
C GLN A 86 -19.56 -2.24 -4.70
N THR A 87 -19.56 -1.98 -6.00
CA THR A 87 -20.61 -2.47 -6.91
C THR A 87 -20.32 -3.88 -7.42
N TYR A 88 -19.07 -4.14 -7.78
CA TYR A 88 -18.68 -5.36 -8.49
C TYR A 88 -17.92 -6.36 -7.63
N GLY A 89 -17.52 -5.96 -6.41
CA GLY A 89 -16.68 -6.77 -5.52
C GLY A 89 -15.19 -6.60 -5.83
N TYR A 90 -14.37 -6.82 -4.79
CA TYR A 90 -12.93 -6.72 -4.82
C TYR A 90 -12.33 -8.05 -4.37
N CYS A 91 -11.52 -8.67 -5.21
CA CYS A 91 -11.07 -10.05 -5.03
C CYS A 91 -9.61 -10.21 -4.60
N SER A 92 -8.87 -9.12 -4.45
CA SER A 92 -7.52 -9.19 -3.90
C SER A 92 -7.52 -9.13 -2.37
N GLU A 93 -6.36 -9.33 -1.77
CA GLU A 93 -6.09 -9.12 -0.34
C GLU A 93 -6.23 -7.64 0.04
N GLY A 94 -5.83 -7.28 1.26
CA GLY A 94 -5.77 -5.87 1.65
C GLY A 94 -4.74 -5.09 0.83
N GLU A 95 -5.09 -3.87 0.45
CA GLU A 95 -4.27 -3.04 -0.42
C GLU A 95 -4.11 -1.63 0.11
N THR A 96 -2.87 -1.13 0.10
CA THR A 96 -2.56 0.28 0.29
C THR A 96 -2.29 0.91 -1.07
N PHE A 97 -3.03 1.96 -1.40
CA PHE A 97 -2.84 2.75 -2.61
C PHE A 97 -2.28 4.13 -2.27
N THR A 98 -1.26 4.58 -2.99
CA THR A 98 -0.89 6.00 -3.08
C THR A 98 -1.54 6.56 -4.33
N ILE A 99 -2.35 7.61 -4.17
CA ILE A 99 -3.13 8.22 -5.25
C ILE A 99 -2.78 9.71 -5.29
N CYS A 100 -2.18 10.16 -6.37
CA CYS A 100 -1.69 11.52 -6.51
C CYS A 100 -2.20 12.19 -7.80
N ASP A 101 -2.34 13.49 -7.74
CA ASP A 101 -2.44 14.38 -8.90
C ASP A 101 -1.50 15.59 -8.71
N PRO A 102 -1.45 16.58 -9.62
CA PRO A 102 -0.57 17.74 -9.48
C PRO A 102 -0.83 18.60 -8.22
N ASN A 103 -1.94 18.43 -7.53
CA ASN A 103 -2.39 19.29 -6.44
C ASN A 103 -2.39 18.62 -5.08
N GLU A 104 -2.61 17.30 -5.02
CA GLU A 104 -2.73 16.58 -3.76
C GLU A 104 -2.28 15.12 -3.87
N ALA A 105 -1.87 14.56 -2.73
CA ALA A 105 -1.52 13.16 -2.58
C ALA A 105 -2.34 12.52 -1.47
N TRP A 106 -2.74 11.28 -1.68
CA TRP A 106 -3.56 10.49 -0.76
C TRP A 106 -2.95 9.12 -0.52
N ILE A 107 -3.08 8.64 0.71
CA ILE A 107 -2.91 7.23 1.03
C ILE A 107 -4.29 6.65 1.29
N MET A 108 -4.64 5.54 0.63
CA MET A 108 -5.90 4.83 0.80
C MET A 108 -5.63 3.36 1.12
N GLU A 109 -6.31 2.84 2.13
CA GLU A 109 -6.30 1.42 2.46
C GLU A 109 -7.68 0.82 2.29
N MET A 110 -7.76 -0.36 1.68
CA MET A 110 -9.01 -1.01 1.31
C MET A 110 -8.93 -2.52 1.50
N MET A 111 -10.05 -3.12 1.88
CA MET A 111 -10.25 -4.57 1.96
C MET A 111 -11.65 -4.95 1.50
N GLY A 112 -11.80 -6.16 0.96
CA GLY A 112 -13.11 -6.77 0.70
C GLY A 112 -13.91 -7.00 1.97
N LYS A 113 -15.10 -7.56 1.85
CA LYS A 113 -15.98 -7.90 2.98
C LYS A 113 -16.21 -9.39 3.18
N GLY A 114 -15.38 -10.21 2.53
CA GLY A 114 -15.45 -11.65 2.56
C GLY A 114 -16.30 -12.26 1.44
N PRO A 115 -16.20 -13.57 1.24
CA PRO A 115 -16.75 -14.27 0.10
C PRO A 115 -18.24 -14.03 -0.10
N GLY A 116 -18.63 -13.63 -1.31
CA GLY A 116 -20.02 -13.37 -1.71
C GLY A 116 -20.65 -12.12 -1.10
N SER A 117 -19.92 -11.35 -0.30
CA SER A 117 -20.49 -10.18 0.39
C SER A 117 -20.51 -8.93 -0.48
N LYS A 118 -19.80 -8.92 -1.58
CA LYS A 118 -19.55 -7.74 -2.42
C LYS A 118 -19.23 -6.47 -1.63
N GLY A 119 -18.58 -5.52 -2.26
CA GLY A 119 -18.24 -4.26 -1.62
C GLY A 119 -16.97 -4.31 -0.80
N VAL A 120 -16.60 -3.17 -0.29
CA VAL A 120 -15.32 -2.93 0.41
C VAL A 120 -15.53 -2.08 1.65
N VAL A 121 -14.63 -2.22 2.61
CA VAL A 121 -14.34 -1.19 3.62
C VAL A 121 -13.04 -0.51 3.24
N TRP A 122 -12.94 0.79 3.48
CA TRP A 122 -11.78 1.58 3.09
C TRP A 122 -11.68 2.88 3.87
N VAL A 123 -10.50 3.43 3.92
CA VAL A 123 -10.19 4.76 4.44
C VAL A 123 -9.11 5.40 3.58
N ALA A 124 -9.24 6.67 3.27
CA ALA A 124 -8.24 7.46 2.55
C ALA A 124 -7.92 8.73 3.33
N MET A 125 -6.64 9.08 3.42
CA MET A 125 -6.16 10.27 4.10
C MET A 125 -5.30 11.10 3.16
N ARG A 126 -5.57 12.41 3.08
CA ARG A 126 -4.74 13.34 2.34
C ARG A 126 -3.41 13.52 3.07
N ILE A 127 -2.32 13.37 2.35
CA ILE A 127 -0.96 13.59 2.87
C ILE A 127 -0.72 15.11 2.90
N PRO A 128 -0.23 15.69 4.02
CA PRO A 128 0.12 17.10 4.07
C PRO A 128 1.16 17.48 3.01
N ASP A 129 1.05 18.69 2.47
CA ASP A 129 1.86 19.14 1.33
C ASP A 129 3.37 19.24 1.62
N ASP A 130 3.74 19.34 2.90
CA ASP A 130 5.12 19.40 3.39
C ASP A 130 5.63 18.06 3.95
N ALA A 131 4.81 17.01 3.87
CA ALA A 131 5.13 15.68 4.40
C ALA A 131 5.62 14.70 3.32
N ILE A 132 6.31 13.67 3.77
CA ILE A 132 6.57 12.45 3.01
C ILE A 132 5.86 11.27 3.67
N CYS A 133 5.29 10.41 2.84
CA CYS A 133 4.60 9.19 3.24
C CYS A 133 5.16 8.02 2.45
N ALA A 134 5.17 6.85 3.06
CA ALA A 134 5.55 5.60 2.40
C ALA A 134 4.75 4.43 2.98
N HIS A 135 4.62 3.38 2.20
CA HIS A 135 4.06 2.10 2.62
C HIS A 135 4.81 0.94 1.95
N ALA A 136 4.80 -0.21 2.59
CA ALA A 136 5.61 -1.34 2.17
C ALA A 136 5.00 -2.66 2.64
N ASN A 137 3.90 -3.09 2.03
CA ASN A 137 3.19 -4.35 2.29
C ASN A 137 2.69 -4.51 3.74
N GLN A 138 2.34 -3.41 4.40
CA GLN A 138 1.70 -3.38 5.70
C GLN A 138 0.71 -2.22 5.78
N SER A 139 -0.47 -2.47 6.34
CA SER A 139 -1.43 -1.43 6.67
C SER A 139 -0.83 -0.46 7.71
N ARG A 140 -0.97 0.85 7.47
CA ARG A 140 -0.35 1.89 8.29
C ARG A 140 -1.32 2.90 8.84
N ILE A 141 -2.51 3.06 8.25
CA ILE A 141 -3.51 4.00 8.74
C ILE A 141 -4.01 3.51 10.11
N GLY A 142 -3.74 4.31 11.14
CA GLY A 142 -4.23 4.09 12.51
C GLY A 142 -5.58 4.77 12.73
N LYS A 143 -5.61 5.63 13.75
CA LYS A 143 -6.77 6.50 14.03
C LYS A 143 -6.85 7.62 13.00
N PHE A 144 -8.07 8.05 12.68
CA PHE A 144 -8.34 9.15 11.76
C PHE A 144 -9.53 9.98 12.25
N ASP A 145 -9.52 11.28 11.93
CA ASP A 145 -10.62 12.17 12.31
C ASP A 145 -11.79 12.07 11.33
N MET A 146 -12.84 11.39 11.73
CA MET A 146 -14.06 11.23 10.95
C MET A 146 -14.82 12.55 10.68
N LYS A 147 -14.46 13.64 11.36
CA LYS A 147 -15.07 14.96 11.17
C LYS A 147 -14.36 15.77 10.09
N ASP A 148 -13.10 15.49 9.83
CA ASP A 148 -12.32 16.13 8.78
C ASP A 148 -12.73 15.57 7.40
N LYS A 149 -13.75 16.17 6.81
CA LYS A 149 -14.29 15.74 5.50
C LYS A 149 -13.46 16.21 4.32
N GLU A 150 -12.53 17.12 4.55
CA GLU A 150 -11.61 17.61 3.53
C GLU A 150 -10.44 16.66 3.32
N ASN A 151 -9.85 16.17 4.40
CA ASN A 151 -8.63 15.37 4.36
C ASN A 151 -8.84 13.89 4.70
N VAL A 152 -10.06 13.46 5.05
CA VAL A 152 -10.36 12.08 5.39
C VAL A 152 -11.64 11.61 4.70
N LEU A 153 -11.51 10.59 3.86
CA LEU A 153 -12.61 9.90 3.19
C LEU A 153 -12.64 8.45 3.67
N TYR A 154 -13.84 7.88 3.81
CA TYR A 154 -13.97 6.50 4.30
C TYR A 154 -15.32 5.88 3.94
N SER A 155 -15.39 4.55 3.92
CA SER A 155 -16.66 3.83 3.73
C SER A 155 -17.59 4.06 4.92
N LYS A 156 -18.87 4.34 4.64
CA LYS A 156 -19.87 4.69 5.68
C LYS A 156 -20.01 3.65 6.78
N ASP A 157 -19.68 2.43 6.49
CA ASP A 157 -19.81 1.29 7.40
C ASP A 157 -18.48 0.78 7.96
N VAL A 158 -17.37 1.50 7.78
CA VAL A 158 -16.02 1.08 8.19
C VAL A 158 -15.96 0.63 9.67
N ILE A 159 -16.55 1.38 10.59
CA ILE A 159 -16.58 1.00 12.01
C ILE A 159 -17.69 -0.02 12.29
N LYS A 160 -18.87 0.17 11.67
CA LYS A 160 -20.00 -0.73 11.87
C LYS A 160 -19.68 -2.15 11.43
N PHE A 161 -18.96 -2.30 10.33
CA PHE A 161 -18.53 -3.60 9.84
C PHE A 161 -17.57 -4.27 10.83
N ALA A 162 -16.52 -3.57 11.30
CA ALA A 162 -15.59 -4.09 12.29
C ALA A 162 -16.30 -4.52 13.59
N ARG A 163 -17.28 -3.74 14.06
CA ARG A 163 -18.10 -4.11 15.22
C ARG A 163 -18.94 -5.36 14.99
N LYS A 164 -19.56 -5.46 13.81
CA LYS A 164 -20.36 -6.65 13.45
C LYS A 164 -19.54 -7.93 13.48
N GLN A 165 -18.27 -7.83 13.10
CA GLN A 165 -17.34 -8.95 13.09
C GLN A 165 -16.69 -9.22 14.46
N GLY A 166 -16.92 -8.36 15.47
CA GLY A 166 -16.30 -8.49 16.79
C GLY A 166 -14.85 -8.00 16.85
N TRP A 167 -14.35 -7.30 15.83
CA TRP A 167 -12.96 -6.84 15.76
C TRP A 167 -12.73 -5.47 16.43
N PHE A 168 -13.81 -4.79 16.76
CA PHE A 168 -13.76 -3.52 17.47
C PHE A 168 -15.00 -3.32 18.36
N THR A 169 -14.78 -2.89 19.62
CA THR A 169 -15.84 -2.66 20.61
C THR A 169 -15.81 -1.28 21.27
N GLY A 170 -14.79 -0.46 20.98
CA GLY A 170 -14.59 0.86 21.58
C GLY A 170 -15.52 1.95 21.07
N LYS A 171 -15.26 3.20 21.48
CA LYS A 171 -15.92 4.39 20.94
C LYS A 171 -15.40 4.67 19.52
N ASP A 172 -16.20 5.30 18.66
CA ASP A 172 -15.77 5.63 17.29
C ASP A 172 -14.47 6.41 17.22
N ALA A 173 -14.25 7.33 18.17
CA ALA A 173 -13.01 8.11 18.28
C ALA A 173 -11.75 7.27 18.58
N ASP A 174 -11.92 6.06 19.08
CA ASP A 174 -10.83 5.14 19.39
C ASP A 174 -10.56 4.15 18.26
N PHE A 175 -11.35 4.18 17.20
CA PHE A 175 -11.20 3.28 16.08
C PHE A 175 -9.87 3.51 15.36
N SER A 176 -9.12 2.42 15.19
CA SER A 176 -7.90 2.36 14.40
C SER A 176 -8.11 1.36 13.28
N TRP A 177 -7.91 1.81 12.04
CA TRP A 177 -8.09 0.96 10.87
C TRP A 177 -7.18 -0.28 10.92
N LYS A 178 -5.86 -0.07 11.04
CA LYS A 178 -4.91 -1.19 11.04
C LYS A 178 -5.16 -2.17 12.17
N ASP A 179 -5.51 -1.69 13.38
CA ASP A 179 -5.76 -2.59 14.52
C ASP A 179 -7.00 -3.45 14.33
N ALA A 180 -8.01 -2.93 13.64
CA ALA A 180 -9.23 -3.67 13.36
C ALA A 180 -9.06 -4.64 12.18
N TYR A 181 -8.39 -4.24 11.12
CA TYR A 181 -8.40 -4.95 9.84
C TYR A 181 -7.09 -5.66 9.47
N ALA A 182 -5.95 -5.14 9.90
CA ALA A 182 -4.63 -5.64 9.47
C ALA A 182 -3.53 -5.30 10.49
N LYS A 183 -3.74 -5.73 11.74
CA LYS A 183 -2.81 -5.43 12.83
C LYS A 183 -1.40 -5.93 12.49
N PRO A 184 -0.38 -5.07 12.55
CA PRO A 184 1.00 -5.48 12.30
C PRO A 184 1.47 -6.53 13.29
N ASP A 185 1.90 -7.67 12.79
CA ASP A 185 2.62 -8.69 13.53
C ASP A 185 4.15 -8.48 13.42
N PHE A 186 4.92 -9.46 13.87
CA PHE A 186 6.38 -9.43 13.72
C PHE A 186 6.80 -9.27 12.26
N SER A 187 6.19 -10.02 11.35
CA SER A 187 6.51 -9.98 9.92
C SER A 187 6.16 -8.62 9.31
N GLY A 188 5.01 -8.07 9.63
CA GLY A 188 4.58 -6.75 9.18
C GLY A 188 5.52 -5.65 9.65
N ARG A 189 6.03 -5.74 10.88
CA ARG A 189 7.01 -4.78 11.40
C ARG A 189 8.40 -5.00 10.79
N ARG A 190 8.95 -6.22 10.92
CA ARG A 190 10.33 -6.51 10.57
C ARG A 190 10.61 -6.51 9.06
N TYR A 191 9.70 -7.04 8.25
CA TYR A 191 9.92 -7.18 6.81
C TYR A 191 9.25 -6.09 5.98
N CYS A 192 8.29 -5.38 6.57
CA CYS A 192 7.54 -4.34 5.87
C CYS A 192 7.84 -2.95 6.44
N GLU A 193 7.47 -2.67 7.67
CA GLU A 193 7.65 -1.36 8.30
C GLU A 193 9.13 -0.95 8.42
N ALA A 194 10.07 -1.89 8.52
CA ALA A 194 11.50 -1.59 8.52
C ALA A 194 11.95 -0.84 7.24
N ARG A 195 11.33 -1.12 6.08
CA ARG A 195 11.59 -0.39 4.82
C ARG A 195 11.11 1.06 4.91
N VAL A 196 9.95 1.28 5.52
CA VAL A 196 9.42 2.63 5.76
C VAL A 196 10.27 3.36 6.79
N TRP A 197 10.70 2.67 7.85
CA TRP A 197 11.60 3.24 8.84
C TRP A 197 12.91 3.72 8.19
N SER A 198 13.54 2.90 7.36
CA SER A 198 14.77 3.24 6.66
C SER A 198 14.58 4.47 5.77
N PHE A 199 13.52 4.48 4.95
CA PHE A 199 13.18 5.62 4.12
C PHE A 199 13.00 6.90 4.93
N PHE A 200 12.24 6.88 6.02
CA PHE A 200 12.03 8.06 6.87
C PHE A 200 13.33 8.49 7.56
N ASN A 201 14.16 7.52 7.98
CA ASN A 201 15.41 7.78 8.68
C ASN A 201 16.45 8.51 7.81
N HIS A 202 16.38 8.41 6.48
CA HIS A 202 17.21 9.21 5.58
C HIS A 202 16.89 10.71 5.64
N TYR A 203 15.69 11.09 6.11
CA TYR A 203 15.21 12.48 6.06
C TYR A 203 14.89 13.08 7.42
N LYS A 204 14.81 12.27 8.43
CA LYS A 204 14.56 12.67 9.80
C LYS A 204 15.09 11.58 10.74
N ASP A 205 15.64 11.97 11.88
CA ASP A 205 16.05 10.98 12.89
C ASP A 205 14.83 10.17 13.37
N MET A 206 14.83 8.88 13.06
CA MET A 206 13.80 7.90 13.41
C MET A 206 14.32 6.87 14.41
N SER A 207 15.44 7.14 15.10
CA SER A 207 16.08 6.19 16.02
C SER A 207 15.14 5.70 17.13
N SER A 208 14.25 6.55 17.64
CA SER A 208 13.25 6.18 18.65
C SER A 208 12.24 5.14 18.16
N TYR A 209 12.02 5.01 16.85
CA TYR A 209 11.13 4.05 16.23
C TYR A 209 11.82 2.75 15.76
N LEU A 210 13.15 2.67 15.94
CA LEU A 210 13.89 1.46 15.57
C LEU A 210 13.37 0.20 16.27
N PRO A 211 13.02 0.22 17.59
CA PRO A 211 12.42 -0.95 18.25
C PRO A 211 11.15 -1.46 17.57
N TRP A 212 10.32 -0.56 17.02
CA TRP A 212 9.16 -0.94 16.20
C TRP A 212 9.58 -1.66 14.93
N ALA A 213 10.50 -1.08 14.16
CA ALA A 213 11.00 -1.65 12.91
C ALA A 213 11.74 -2.99 13.12
N LEU A 214 12.39 -3.20 14.26
CA LEU A 214 12.97 -4.47 14.65
C LEU A 214 11.93 -5.55 14.93
N GLY A 215 10.72 -5.18 15.30
CA GLY A 215 9.60 -6.08 15.56
C GLY A 215 9.70 -6.89 16.88
N ILE A 216 10.73 -6.65 17.69
CA ILE A 216 11.03 -7.43 18.90
C ILE A 216 10.39 -6.89 20.16
N ASP A 217 9.95 -5.65 20.18
CA ASP A 217 9.25 -5.01 21.29
C ASP A 217 7.79 -4.79 20.91
N GLU A 218 6.89 -5.51 21.56
CA GLU A 218 5.44 -5.39 21.32
C GLU A 218 4.86 -4.07 21.80
N ASN A 219 5.57 -3.38 22.72
CA ASN A 219 5.16 -2.09 23.27
C ASN A 219 5.85 -0.91 22.59
N ALA A 220 6.67 -1.17 21.57
CA ALA A 220 7.32 -0.10 20.82
C ALA A 220 6.28 0.87 20.23
N GLU A 221 6.61 2.14 20.24
CA GLU A 221 5.78 3.18 19.63
C GLU A 221 5.64 2.95 18.14
N ASP A 222 4.42 2.99 17.64
CA ASP A 222 4.09 2.92 16.21
C ASP A 222 4.73 4.08 15.45
N MET A 223 5.30 3.79 14.28
CA MET A 223 5.77 4.85 13.40
C MET A 223 4.63 5.75 12.93
N PRO A 224 4.88 7.06 12.79
CA PRO A 224 3.90 7.99 12.23
C PRO A 224 3.59 7.60 10.77
N LEU A 225 2.36 7.88 10.31
CA LEU A 225 1.93 7.60 8.94
C LEU A 225 2.76 8.38 7.91
N TRP A 226 3.15 9.60 8.25
CA TRP A 226 4.05 10.48 7.48
C TRP A 226 4.97 11.27 8.40
N ILE A 227 5.99 11.86 7.84
CA ILE A 227 6.92 12.77 8.55
C ILE A 227 7.10 14.06 7.76
N ILE A 228 7.44 15.13 8.46
CA ILE A 228 7.97 16.34 7.84
C ILE A 228 9.49 16.16 7.72
N PRO A 229 10.04 16.07 6.51
CA PRO A 229 11.47 15.86 6.31
C PRO A 229 12.27 17.10 6.66
N ASN A 230 13.54 16.92 7.06
CA ASN A 230 14.44 18.02 7.39
C ASN A 230 14.89 18.85 6.17
N ARG A 231 14.66 18.35 4.97
CA ARG A 231 14.98 19.02 3.70
C ARG A 231 14.01 18.56 2.60
N LYS A 232 13.91 19.34 1.54
CA LYS A 232 13.19 18.92 0.35
C LYS A 232 13.90 17.75 -0.33
N LEU A 233 13.12 16.81 -0.86
CA LEU A 233 13.61 15.68 -1.63
C LEU A 233 13.73 16.04 -3.11
N SER A 234 14.75 15.49 -3.74
CA SER A 234 14.93 15.51 -5.19
C SER A 234 14.64 14.12 -5.77
N VAL A 235 14.54 14.05 -7.09
CA VAL A 235 14.42 12.77 -7.80
C VAL A 235 15.62 11.85 -7.50
N LYS A 236 16.83 12.41 -7.38
CA LYS A 236 18.03 11.64 -7.04
C LYS A 236 17.97 11.03 -5.64
N ASP A 237 17.29 11.68 -4.71
CA ASP A 237 17.07 11.13 -3.38
C ASP A 237 16.19 9.88 -3.47
N LEU A 238 15.10 9.93 -4.22
CA LEU A 238 14.23 8.77 -4.42
C LEU A 238 14.94 7.64 -5.17
N GLU A 239 15.78 7.96 -6.15
CA GLU A 239 16.63 6.97 -6.81
C GLU A 239 17.63 6.29 -5.84
N ALA A 240 18.15 7.03 -4.87
CA ALA A 240 19.01 6.48 -3.83
C ALA A 240 18.22 5.58 -2.88
N ASP A 241 17.02 6.02 -2.46
CA ASP A 241 16.14 5.23 -1.59
C ASP A 241 15.73 3.90 -2.23
N MET A 242 15.53 3.88 -3.56
CA MET A 242 15.24 2.63 -4.29
C MET A 242 16.43 1.65 -4.29
N ARG A 243 17.62 2.10 -3.93
CA ARG A 243 18.83 1.28 -3.80
C ARG A 243 19.20 0.94 -2.36
N ASP A 244 18.37 1.34 -1.40
CA ASP A 244 18.61 1.14 0.02
C ASP A 244 18.68 -0.34 0.41
N HIS A 245 19.75 -0.72 1.12
CA HIS A 245 19.96 -2.03 1.74
C HIS A 245 20.16 -1.90 3.25
N TYR A 246 19.62 -0.84 3.84
CA TYR A 246 19.74 -0.48 5.26
C TYR A 246 21.16 -0.05 5.66
N GLU A 247 21.95 0.49 4.73
CA GLU A 247 23.35 0.88 4.97
C GLU A 247 23.49 1.79 6.20
N ASN A 248 24.52 1.54 6.99
CA ASN A 248 24.82 2.28 8.23
C ASN A 248 23.74 2.20 9.32
N THR A 249 22.91 1.18 9.28
CA THR A 249 21.88 0.93 10.32
C THR A 249 22.07 -0.44 10.96
N PRO A 250 21.44 -0.72 12.12
CA PRO A 250 21.44 -2.06 12.70
C PRO A 250 20.78 -3.15 11.83
N LEU A 251 20.09 -2.76 10.76
CA LEU A 251 19.45 -3.65 9.80
C LEU A 251 20.33 -3.92 8.57
N SER A 252 21.53 -3.30 8.48
CA SER A 252 22.41 -3.41 7.32
C SER A 252 22.73 -4.85 6.97
N LEU A 253 22.56 -5.19 5.69
CA LEU A 253 22.81 -6.56 5.19
C LEU A 253 24.28 -6.89 5.08
N ASP A 254 25.16 -5.88 5.04
CA ASP A 254 26.62 -6.03 4.87
C ASP A 254 27.39 -6.08 6.20
N SER A 255 26.76 -5.66 7.30
CA SER A 255 27.44 -5.55 8.60
C SER A 255 26.79 -6.38 9.70
N ALA A 256 25.53 -6.72 9.59
CA ALA A 256 24.72 -7.32 10.67
C ALA A 256 24.47 -8.84 10.50
N ASP A 257 25.07 -9.49 9.52
CA ASP A 257 24.85 -10.92 9.19
C ASP A 257 23.37 -11.31 9.00
N MET A 258 22.56 -10.35 8.61
CA MET A 258 21.12 -10.53 8.52
C MET A 258 20.68 -11.19 7.21
N GLY A 259 21.20 -10.75 6.10
CA GLY A 259 20.82 -11.24 4.78
C GLY A 259 22.00 -11.37 3.83
N GLY A 260 23.10 -10.68 4.11
CA GLY A 260 24.34 -10.73 3.34
C GLY A 260 25.19 -11.97 3.62
N GLY A 261 24.85 -12.73 4.67
CA GLY A 261 25.53 -13.95 5.08
C GLY A 261 26.99 -13.70 5.46
N ILE A 262 27.78 -14.77 5.49
CA ILE A 262 29.22 -14.72 5.86
C ILE A 262 30.07 -13.81 4.95
N TRP A 263 29.55 -13.48 3.76
CA TRP A 263 30.22 -12.62 2.79
C TRP A 263 29.91 -11.14 2.97
N GLN A 264 29.01 -10.80 3.91
CA GLN A 264 28.59 -9.41 4.17
C GLN A 264 28.18 -8.67 2.88
N MET A 265 27.45 -9.36 2.02
CA MET A 265 27.05 -8.79 0.73
C MET A 265 25.77 -7.97 0.91
N PRO A 266 25.69 -6.75 0.36
CA PRO A 266 24.45 -5.96 0.39
C PRO A 266 23.33 -6.62 -0.43
N TYR A 267 23.68 -7.47 -1.37
CA TYR A 267 22.73 -8.24 -2.18
C TYR A 267 22.48 -9.59 -1.53
N ARG A 268 21.21 -9.89 -1.28
CA ARG A 268 20.81 -11.16 -0.71
C ARG A 268 21.12 -12.33 -1.67
N PRO A 269 22.00 -13.26 -1.33
CA PRO A 269 22.27 -14.43 -2.16
C PRO A 269 21.24 -15.55 -1.97
N THR A 270 20.37 -15.44 -0.95
CA THR A 270 19.38 -16.46 -0.58
C THR A 270 17.99 -16.04 -0.99
N PRO A 271 17.05 -16.99 -1.24
CA PRO A 271 15.65 -16.67 -1.53
C PRO A 271 15.00 -15.86 -0.41
N LEU A 272 14.07 -14.96 -0.76
CA LEU A 272 13.27 -14.22 0.24
C LEU A 272 12.43 -15.16 1.10
N SER A 273 11.90 -16.22 0.52
CA SER A 273 11.14 -17.24 1.23
C SER A 273 11.76 -18.62 1.04
N PHE A 274 11.70 -19.44 2.08
CA PHE A 274 12.21 -20.81 2.07
C PHE A 274 11.39 -21.67 3.05
N THR A 275 11.51 -22.98 2.93
CA THR A 275 10.78 -23.93 3.78
C THR A 275 11.78 -24.82 4.52
N VAL A 276 11.62 -24.95 5.83
CA VAL A 276 12.36 -25.88 6.68
C VAL A 276 11.35 -26.72 7.46
N ASP A 277 11.46 -28.03 7.39
CA ASP A 277 10.56 -28.98 8.07
C ASP A 277 9.07 -28.70 7.83
N GLY A 278 8.72 -28.32 6.59
CA GLY A 278 7.35 -28.00 6.19
C GLY A 278 6.84 -26.62 6.64
N LYS A 279 7.63 -25.86 7.36
CA LYS A 279 7.29 -24.48 7.77
C LYS A 279 7.92 -23.47 6.82
N LYS A 280 7.12 -22.49 6.39
CA LYS A 280 7.61 -21.36 5.58
C LYS A 280 8.29 -20.33 6.48
N TYR A 281 9.41 -19.83 6.01
CA TYR A 281 10.19 -18.75 6.61
C TYR A 281 10.42 -17.66 5.59
N PHE A 282 10.56 -16.43 6.10
CA PHE A 282 10.86 -15.25 5.30
C PHE A 282 12.20 -14.65 5.77
N ASN A 283 13.00 -14.19 4.83
CA ASN A 283 14.20 -13.41 5.10
C ASN A 283 13.88 -11.91 5.16
N GLU A 284 14.74 -11.13 5.80
CA GLU A 284 14.67 -9.66 5.73
C GLU A 284 14.68 -9.19 4.28
N ARG A 285 13.95 -8.11 4.06
CA ARG A 285 13.78 -7.54 2.73
C ARG A 285 14.04 -6.04 2.79
N PRO A 286 15.17 -5.55 2.26
CA PRO A 286 15.40 -4.11 2.09
C PRO A 286 14.53 -3.57 0.96
N THR A 287 14.57 -2.27 0.73
CA THR A 287 13.89 -1.64 -0.41
C THR A 287 14.48 -2.17 -1.73
N SER A 288 15.81 -2.25 -1.83
CA SER A 288 16.48 -2.80 -3.00
C SER A 288 16.54 -4.33 -2.96
N THR A 289 15.84 -4.95 -3.88
CA THR A 289 15.88 -6.41 -4.13
C THR A 289 15.98 -6.67 -5.63
N GLN A 290 16.13 -7.93 -6.04
CA GLN A 290 16.12 -8.30 -7.46
C GLN A 290 14.77 -7.99 -8.14
N GLN A 291 13.68 -7.91 -7.37
CA GLN A 291 12.36 -7.56 -7.86
C GLN A 291 12.09 -6.06 -7.86
N THR A 292 12.93 -5.26 -7.19
CA THR A 292 12.76 -3.81 -7.16
C THR A 292 13.00 -3.24 -8.55
N GLY A 293 11.93 -2.89 -9.18
CA GLY A 293 11.89 -2.40 -10.56
C GLY A 293 11.53 -0.93 -10.63
N CYS A 294 11.15 -0.51 -11.79
CA CYS A 294 10.82 0.82 -12.26
C CYS A 294 10.34 1.81 -11.19
N LEU A 295 11.17 2.80 -10.89
CA LEU A 295 10.70 4.04 -10.29
C LEU A 295 9.93 4.80 -11.36
N LEU A 296 8.62 4.92 -11.23
CA LEU A 296 7.79 5.63 -12.18
C LEU A 296 7.87 7.15 -11.95
N TYR A 297 9.01 7.68 -12.26
CA TYR A 297 9.09 9.09 -12.54
C TYR A 297 9.57 9.20 -13.97
N GLN A 298 9.30 9.89 -14.80
CA GLN A 298 9.81 10.17 -16.14
C GLN A 298 11.06 9.38 -16.57
N SER A 299 10.88 8.30 -17.28
CA SER A 299 11.83 8.01 -18.35
C SER A 299 11.72 9.18 -19.36
N PRO A 300 12.77 10.00 -19.58
CA PRO A 300 12.73 10.91 -20.72
C PRO A 300 12.53 10.03 -21.95
N SER A 301 11.40 10.22 -22.62
CA SER A 301 11.18 9.55 -23.89
C SER A 301 12.39 9.84 -24.76
N PRO A 302 13.09 8.84 -25.27
CA PRO A 302 14.11 9.09 -26.29
C PRO A 302 13.37 9.74 -27.47
N ARG A 303 13.66 10.98 -27.74
CA ARG A 303 13.22 11.65 -28.95
C ARG A 303 14.06 11.14 -30.11
#